data_17ba1bc8bd64f587624144077798aa02
#
_entry.id   17ba1bc8bd64f587624144077798aa02
#
_cell.length_a   1.000
_cell.length_b   1.000
_cell.length_c   1.000
_cell.angle_alpha   90.00
_cell.angle_beta   90.00
_cell.angle_gamma   90.00
#
_symmetry.space_group_name_H-M   'P 1'
#
loop_
_entity.id
_entity.type
_entity.pdbx_description
1 polymer ?
#
loop_
_entity_poly.entity_id
_entity_poly.type
_entity_poly.pdbx_seq_one_letter_code
_entity_poly.pdbx_strand_id
1 'polypeptide(L)'
;MQHLLGQGRFKPIDVVTEVTSAAETNRNEIPVEHVVALLRERVYGAMTCLATLAVLVRYTAPETSPRAPFLDVAVATGGLWAASLLADWVAHLGAHHSAPRGRAALRMLQASGQIVAAAVLPLLILAAAAVGLLRTSTAMWIAMGILVVELGVIALLAVRMAQLRWWQQLLTVLGMVGAGVLVVGIKILAH
;
A
#
# COMPACT_ATOMS: atom_id res chain seq x y z
N MET A 1 -35.45 -61.43 6.68
CA MET A 1 -34.14 -60.83 6.43
C MET A 1 -34.28 -59.84 5.26
N GLN A 2 -34.97 -58.74 5.52
CA GLN A 2 -35.23 -57.63 4.58
C GLN A 2 -35.46 -56.38 5.41
N HIS A 3 -34.47 -55.63 5.69
CA HIS A 3 -34.57 -54.22 6.13
C HIS A 3 -33.14 -53.68 6.11
N LEU A 4 -32.82 -52.89 5.14
CA LEU A 4 -31.79 -51.84 5.14
C LEU A 4 -31.54 -51.34 3.72
N LEU A 5 -32.55 -50.72 3.10
CA LEU A 5 -32.33 -49.80 1.98
C LEU A 5 -33.01 -48.50 2.32
N GLY A 6 -32.42 -47.71 3.23
CA GLY A 6 -32.69 -46.32 3.40
C GLY A 6 -32.21 -45.56 2.18
N GLN A 7 -33.11 -45.38 1.21
CA GLN A 7 -32.89 -44.46 0.09
C GLN A 7 -32.87 -43.03 0.63
N GLY A 8 -31.66 -42.53 0.94
CA GLY A 8 -31.44 -41.09 1.07
C GLY A 8 -31.80 -40.44 -0.26
N ARG A 9 -33.00 -39.87 -0.34
CA ARG A 9 -33.49 -39.10 -1.46
C ARG A 9 -32.62 -37.85 -1.58
N PHE A 10 -31.58 -37.93 -2.38
CA PHE A 10 -30.72 -36.81 -2.72
C PHE A 10 -31.59 -35.80 -3.48
N LYS A 11 -31.93 -34.66 -2.85
CA LYS A 11 -32.69 -33.58 -3.49
C LYS A 11 -31.71 -32.74 -4.32
N PRO A 12 -31.82 -32.71 -5.65
CA PRO A 12 -30.91 -31.93 -6.53
C PRO A 12 -30.93 -30.42 -6.20
N ILE A 13 -32.05 -29.95 -5.63
CA ILE A 13 -32.26 -28.53 -5.28
C ILE A 13 -31.31 -28.08 -4.17
N ASP A 14 -31.04 -28.93 -3.17
CA ASP A 14 -30.18 -28.58 -2.03
C ASP A 14 -28.71 -28.40 -2.50
N VAL A 15 -28.25 -29.24 -3.43
CA VAL A 15 -26.89 -29.16 -4.00
C VAL A 15 -26.71 -27.89 -4.85
N VAL A 16 -27.70 -27.55 -5.66
CA VAL A 16 -27.67 -26.34 -6.48
C VAL A 16 -27.65 -25.10 -5.60
N THR A 17 -28.45 -25.05 -4.53
CA THR A 17 -28.50 -23.92 -3.60
C THR A 17 -27.19 -23.79 -2.85
N GLU A 18 -26.60 -24.90 -2.40
CA GLU A 18 -25.33 -24.91 -1.68
C GLU A 18 -24.14 -24.51 -2.58
N VAL A 19 -24.10 -25.00 -3.82
CA VAL A 19 -23.10 -24.60 -4.82
C VAL A 19 -23.24 -23.14 -5.20
N THR A 20 -24.49 -22.63 -5.35
CA THR A 20 -24.74 -21.23 -5.68
C THR A 20 -24.33 -20.32 -4.52
N SER A 21 -24.69 -20.70 -3.27
CA SER A 21 -24.30 -19.97 -2.07
C SER A 21 -22.79 -19.97 -1.86
N ALA A 22 -22.10 -21.10 -2.07
CA ALA A 22 -20.64 -21.19 -2.01
C ALA A 22 -19.96 -20.36 -3.11
N ALA A 23 -20.54 -20.34 -4.32
CA ALA A 23 -20.04 -19.52 -5.43
C ALA A 23 -20.25 -18.02 -5.20
N GLU A 24 -21.35 -17.63 -4.55
CA GLU A 24 -21.62 -16.23 -4.17
C GLU A 24 -20.72 -15.77 -3.02
N THR A 25 -20.47 -16.61 -2.03
CA THR A 25 -19.54 -16.33 -0.92
C THR A 25 -18.12 -16.15 -1.47
N ASN A 26 -17.66 -17.03 -2.36
CA ASN A 26 -16.34 -16.94 -3.00
C ASN A 26 -16.22 -15.72 -3.94
N ARG A 27 -17.33 -15.22 -4.50
CA ARG A 27 -17.34 -14.05 -5.38
C ARG A 27 -17.15 -12.74 -4.64
N ASN A 28 -17.47 -12.69 -3.35
CA ASN A 28 -17.38 -11.51 -2.50
C ASN A 28 -16.10 -11.44 -1.67
N GLU A 29 -15.34 -12.52 -1.57
CA GLU A 29 -14.02 -12.50 -0.92
C GLU A 29 -13.01 -11.76 -1.79
N ILE A 30 -12.38 -10.73 -1.21
CA ILE A 30 -11.26 -10.04 -1.85
C ILE A 30 -10.10 -11.04 -1.92
N PRO A 31 -9.58 -11.37 -3.12
CA PRO A 31 -8.45 -12.30 -3.23
C PRO A 31 -7.27 -11.85 -2.38
N VAL A 32 -6.65 -12.76 -1.64
CA VAL A 32 -5.51 -12.47 -0.76
C VAL A 32 -4.39 -11.77 -1.53
N GLU A 33 -4.17 -12.17 -2.79
CA GLU A 33 -3.19 -11.56 -3.69
C GLU A 33 -3.46 -10.07 -3.93
N HIS A 34 -4.74 -9.68 -3.96
CA HIS A 34 -5.11 -8.27 -4.12
C HIS A 34 -4.80 -7.46 -2.87
N VAL A 35 -5.07 -8.01 -1.68
CA VAL A 35 -4.71 -7.35 -0.40
C VAL A 35 -3.19 -7.20 -0.29
N VAL A 36 -2.43 -8.24 -0.65
CA VAL A 36 -0.97 -8.21 -0.67
C VAL A 36 -0.45 -7.13 -1.62
N ALA A 37 -1.03 -7.02 -2.83
CA ALA A 37 -0.68 -5.97 -3.78
C ALA A 37 -0.94 -4.56 -3.22
N LEU A 38 -2.12 -4.33 -2.61
CA LEU A 38 -2.47 -3.04 -1.99
C LEU A 38 -1.46 -2.64 -0.91
N LEU A 39 -1.11 -3.55 -0.01
CA LEU A 39 -0.17 -3.29 1.08
C LEU A 39 1.24 -3.03 0.55
N ARG A 40 1.70 -3.80 -0.44
CA ARG A 40 3.00 -3.61 -1.08
C ARG A 40 3.13 -2.23 -1.69
N GLU A 41 2.16 -1.81 -2.50
CA GLU A 41 2.18 -0.51 -3.16
C GLU A 41 2.11 0.65 -2.16
N ARG A 42 1.36 0.48 -1.08
CA ARG A 42 1.28 1.48 -0.01
C ARG A 42 2.63 1.65 0.70
N VAL A 43 3.32 0.54 1.01
CA VAL A 43 4.67 0.58 1.60
C VAL A 43 5.66 1.25 0.64
N TYR A 44 5.63 0.93 -0.65
CA TYR A 44 6.50 1.57 -1.64
C TYR A 44 6.25 3.08 -1.72
N GLY A 45 4.98 3.52 -1.72
CA GLY A 45 4.62 4.92 -1.68
C GLY A 45 5.18 5.63 -0.44
N ALA A 46 4.93 5.08 0.74
CA ALA A 46 5.42 5.64 2.01
C ALA A 46 6.95 5.73 2.06
N MET A 47 7.66 4.67 1.63
CA MET A 47 9.12 4.64 1.59
C MET A 47 9.71 5.66 0.60
N THR A 48 9.08 5.82 -0.57
CA THR A 48 9.50 6.82 -1.57
C THR A 48 9.32 8.24 -1.04
N CYS A 49 8.17 8.55 -0.45
CA CYS A 49 7.92 9.84 0.19
C CYS A 49 8.93 10.12 1.31
N LEU A 50 9.17 9.13 2.18
CA LEU A 50 10.12 9.25 3.28
C LEU A 50 11.53 9.51 2.77
N ALA A 51 11.96 8.75 1.74
CA ALA A 51 13.27 8.93 1.13
C ALA A 51 13.44 10.30 0.47
N THR A 52 12.41 10.79 -0.22
CA THR A 52 12.40 12.13 -0.83
C THR A 52 12.49 13.22 0.22
N LEU A 53 11.65 13.14 1.27
CA LEU A 53 11.66 14.09 2.39
C LEU A 53 13.00 14.11 3.12
N ALA A 54 13.63 12.94 3.32
CA ALA A 54 14.94 12.86 3.97
C ALA A 54 16.02 13.61 3.19
N VAL A 55 15.99 13.56 1.86
CA VAL A 55 16.87 14.36 0.99
C VAL A 55 16.53 15.84 1.12
N LEU A 56 15.26 16.19 1.04
CA LEU A 56 14.82 17.59 1.09
C LEU A 56 15.18 18.25 2.43
N VAL A 57 14.97 17.58 3.56
CA VAL A 57 15.36 18.12 4.89
C VAL A 57 16.84 18.47 4.93
N ARG A 58 17.70 17.70 4.24
CA ARG A 58 19.16 17.91 4.25
C ARG A 58 19.61 19.04 3.30
N TYR A 59 18.96 19.15 2.13
CA TYR A 59 19.46 19.98 1.04
C TYR A 59 18.60 21.23 0.76
N THR A 60 17.43 21.37 1.37
CA THR A 60 16.59 22.57 1.15
C THR A 60 17.25 23.79 1.82
N ALA A 61 17.74 24.70 1.01
CA ALA A 61 18.28 25.97 1.50
C ALA A 61 17.16 26.84 2.09
N PRO A 62 17.46 27.73 3.06
CA PRO A 62 16.46 28.62 3.67
C PRO A 62 15.74 29.52 2.65
N GLU A 63 16.38 29.81 1.52
CA GLU A 63 15.88 30.66 0.45
C GLU A 63 15.02 29.92 -0.58
N THR A 64 14.91 28.60 -0.46
CA THR A 64 14.12 27.76 -1.37
C THR A 64 12.63 28.08 -1.24
N SER A 65 11.93 28.17 -2.37
CA SER A 65 10.49 28.38 -2.38
C SER A 65 9.76 27.34 -1.50
N PRO A 66 8.86 27.75 -0.61
CA PRO A 66 8.08 26.81 0.23
C PRO A 66 7.26 25.78 -0.57
N ARG A 67 7.05 26.03 -1.86
CA ARG A 67 6.32 25.12 -2.76
C ARG A 67 7.20 23.99 -3.31
N ALA A 68 8.52 24.15 -3.31
CA ALA A 68 9.43 23.16 -3.88
C ALA A 68 9.31 21.77 -3.22
N PRO A 69 9.34 21.61 -1.88
CA PRO A 69 9.18 20.31 -1.25
C PRO A 69 7.85 19.62 -1.56
N PHE A 70 6.77 20.39 -1.69
CA PHE A 70 5.48 19.84 -2.11
C PHE A 70 5.56 19.26 -3.53
N LEU A 71 6.13 20.02 -4.48
CA LEU A 71 6.26 19.59 -5.87
C LEU A 71 7.19 18.38 -6.01
N ASP A 72 8.31 18.39 -5.30
CA ASP A 72 9.29 17.29 -5.36
C ASP A 72 8.68 15.97 -4.87
N VAL A 73 7.95 16.00 -3.74
CA VAL A 73 7.24 14.80 -3.23
C VAL A 73 6.11 14.40 -4.16
N ALA A 74 5.34 15.35 -4.70
CA ALA A 74 4.24 15.06 -5.62
C ALA A 74 4.76 14.42 -6.92
N VAL A 75 5.86 14.93 -7.50
CA VAL A 75 6.47 14.39 -8.72
C VAL A 75 7.08 13.01 -8.45
N ALA A 76 7.79 12.83 -7.34
CA ALA A 76 8.38 11.54 -6.98
C ALA A 76 7.28 10.46 -6.79
N THR A 77 6.20 10.80 -6.09
CA THR A 77 5.07 9.88 -5.84
C THR A 77 4.29 9.61 -7.12
N GLY A 78 4.00 10.65 -7.91
CA GLY A 78 3.31 10.52 -9.20
C GLY A 78 4.10 9.70 -10.21
N GLY A 79 5.42 9.87 -10.26
CA GLY A 79 6.32 9.08 -11.08
C GLY A 79 6.33 7.60 -10.70
N LEU A 80 6.40 7.30 -9.40
CA LEU A 80 6.32 5.92 -8.91
C LEU A 80 4.96 5.30 -9.20
N TRP A 81 3.87 6.04 -8.99
CA TRP A 81 2.52 5.58 -9.34
C TRP A 81 2.39 5.22 -10.81
N ALA A 82 2.85 6.09 -11.69
CA ALA A 82 2.83 5.86 -13.13
C ALA A 82 3.69 4.64 -13.53
N ALA A 83 4.88 4.50 -12.94
CA ALA A 83 5.76 3.36 -13.16
C ALA A 83 5.12 2.03 -12.69
N SER A 84 4.51 2.01 -11.50
CA SER A 84 3.80 0.83 -10.98
C SER A 84 2.63 0.44 -11.89
N LEU A 85 1.82 1.41 -12.31
CA LEU A 85 0.70 1.18 -13.22
C LEU A 85 1.15 0.61 -14.57
N LEU A 86 2.23 1.14 -15.12
CA LEU A 86 2.81 0.63 -16.38
C LEU A 86 3.37 -0.79 -16.21
N ALA A 87 4.04 -1.07 -15.10
CA ALA A 87 4.57 -2.40 -14.81
C ALA A 87 3.46 -3.44 -14.71
N ASP A 88 2.37 -3.13 -14.00
CA ASP A 88 1.20 -3.99 -13.90
C ASP A 88 0.53 -4.21 -15.25
N TRP A 89 0.44 -3.15 -16.07
CA TRP A 89 -0.11 -3.24 -17.42
C TRP A 89 0.72 -4.17 -18.32
N VAL A 90 2.04 -4.01 -18.33
CA VAL A 90 2.95 -4.87 -19.11
C VAL A 90 2.91 -6.32 -18.63
N ALA A 91 2.90 -6.53 -17.30
CA ALA A 91 2.77 -7.87 -16.71
C ALA A 91 1.45 -8.55 -17.13
N HIS A 92 0.34 -7.80 -17.13
CA HIS A 92 -0.96 -8.32 -17.57
C HIS A 92 -0.97 -8.69 -19.05
N LEU A 93 -0.38 -7.85 -19.91
CA LEU A 93 -0.24 -8.16 -21.34
C LEU A 93 0.59 -9.43 -21.57
N GLY A 94 1.69 -9.59 -20.85
CA GLY A 94 2.54 -10.78 -20.93
C GLY A 94 1.84 -12.06 -20.47
N ALA A 95 1.05 -11.99 -19.41
CA ALA A 95 0.36 -13.14 -18.84
C ALA A 95 -0.92 -13.55 -19.60
N HIS A 96 -1.69 -12.57 -20.07
CA HIS A 96 -3.02 -12.79 -20.62
C HIS A 96 -3.14 -12.52 -22.11
N HIS A 97 -2.09 -12.03 -22.78
CA HIS A 97 -2.04 -11.67 -24.21
C HIS A 97 -3.19 -10.72 -24.62
N SER A 98 -3.75 -9.96 -23.68
CA SER A 98 -4.86 -9.04 -23.88
C SER A 98 -4.74 -7.84 -22.96
N ALA A 99 -5.26 -6.68 -23.39
CA ALA A 99 -5.28 -5.48 -22.57
C ALA A 99 -6.23 -5.66 -21.36
N PRO A 100 -5.85 -5.17 -20.15
CA PRO A 100 -6.69 -5.24 -18.97
C PRO A 100 -7.97 -4.43 -19.20
N ARG A 101 -9.15 -5.03 -18.91
CA ARG A 101 -10.46 -4.40 -19.07
C ARG A 101 -11.33 -4.61 -17.84
N GLY A 102 -12.25 -3.72 -17.61
CA GLY A 102 -13.26 -3.82 -16.56
C GLY A 102 -12.63 -3.99 -15.17
N ARG A 103 -12.95 -5.08 -14.48
CA ARG A 103 -12.49 -5.35 -13.09
C ARG A 103 -10.97 -5.51 -12.98
N ALA A 104 -10.30 -6.02 -14.00
CA ALA A 104 -8.84 -6.17 -13.98
C ALA A 104 -8.15 -4.80 -13.98
N ALA A 105 -8.54 -3.90 -14.87
CA ALA A 105 -8.02 -2.54 -14.92
C ALA A 105 -8.32 -1.76 -13.62
N LEU A 106 -9.52 -1.93 -13.05
CA LEU A 106 -9.88 -1.29 -11.79
C LEU A 106 -9.01 -1.77 -10.62
N ARG A 107 -8.74 -3.07 -10.52
CA ARG A 107 -7.86 -3.64 -9.47
C ARG A 107 -6.43 -3.11 -9.58
N MET A 108 -5.89 -3.02 -10.80
CA MET A 108 -4.57 -2.41 -11.03
C MET A 108 -4.54 -0.95 -10.57
N LEU A 109 -5.56 -0.17 -10.95
CA LEU A 109 -5.66 1.23 -10.55
C LEU A 109 -5.83 1.39 -9.04
N GLN A 110 -6.57 0.50 -8.38
CA GLN A 110 -6.73 0.50 -6.93
C GLN A 110 -5.42 0.12 -6.21
N ALA A 111 -4.66 -0.85 -6.74
CA ALA A 111 -3.39 -1.25 -6.18
C ALA A 111 -2.37 -0.12 -6.32
N SER A 112 -2.10 0.35 -7.53
CA SER A 112 -1.14 1.45 -7.76
C SER A 112 -1.57 2.75 -7.07
N GLY A 113 -2.87 3.00 -6.94
CA GLY A 113 -3.43 4.16 -6.22
C GLY A 113 -3.05 4.21 -4.74
N GLN A 114 -2.65 3.08 -4.11
CA GLN A 114 -2.16 3.06 -2.74
C GLN A 114 -0.85 3.83 -2.57
N ILE A 115 -0.03 3.95 -3.62
CA ILE A 115 1.17 4.79 -3.62
C ILE A 115 0.80 6.25 -3.36
N VAL A 116 -0.20 6.75 -4.12
CA VAL A 116 -0.69 8.13 -3.95
C VAL A 116 -1.39 8.30 -2.61
N ALA A 117 -2.17 7.31 -2.18
CA ALA A 117 -2.88 7.34 -0.89
C ALA A 117 -1.93 7.49 0.30
N ALA A 118 -0.75 6.84 0.28
CA ALA A 118 0.28 6.99 1.30
C ALA A 118 0.86 8.42 1.34
N ALA A 119 0.90 9.11 0.20
CA ALA A 119 1.43 10.47 0.10
C ALA A 119 0.43 11.57 0.46
N VAL A 120 -0.86 11.27 0.57
CA VAL A 120 -1.92 12.30 0.77
C VAL A 120 -1.65 13.14 2.03
N LEU A 121 -1.44 12.50 3.19
CA LEU A 121 -1.21 13.22 4.43
C LEU A 121 0.08 14.06 4.41
N PRO A 122 1.25 13.51 4.02
CA PRO A 122 2.46 14.29 3.81
C PRO A 122 2.26 15.48 2.87
N LEU A 123 1.60 15.28 1.72
CA LEU A 123 1.36 16.33 0.75
C LEU A 123 0.44 17.44 1.29
N LEU A 124 -0.58 17.10 2.09
CA LEU A 124 -1.43 18.10 2.73
C LEU A 124 -0.65 18.96 3.72
N ILE A 125 0.26 18.39 4.50
CA ILE A 125 1.13 19.13 5.43
C ILE A 125 2.10 20.03 4.65
N LEU A 126 2.69 19.54 3.57
CA LEU A 126 3.57 20.34 2.71
C LEU A 126 2.79 21.44 1.97
N ALA A 127 1.56 21.19 1.54
CA ALA A 127 0.67 22.19 0.96
C ALA A 127 0.35 23.32 1.96
N ALA A 128 0.09 22.97 3.23
CA ALA A 128 -0.10 23.98 4.28
C ALA A 128 1.14 24.87 4.47
N ALA A 129 2.35 24.31 4.35
CA ALA A 129 3.58 25.11 4.35
C ALA A 129 3.72 25.94 3.08
N ALA A 130 3.33 25.43 1.91
CA ALA A 130 3.40 26.13 0.63
C ALA A 130 2.50 27.39 0.58
N VAL A 131 1.40 27.40 1.35
CA VAL A 131 0.51 28.57 1.51
C VAL A 131 0.87 29.44 2.72
N GLY A 132 1.98 29.14 3.43
CA GLY A 132 2.49 29.95 4.53
C GLY A 132 1.87 29.68 5.91
N LEU A 133 1.06 28.65 6.07
CA LEU A 133 0.47 28.27 7.37
C LEU A 133 1.49 27.63 8.32
N LEU A 134 2.54 27.02 7.79
CA LEU A 134 3.58 26.33 8.54
C LEU A 134 4.97 26.70 8.01
N ARG A 135 5.99 26.61 8.87
CA ARG A 135 7.38 26.70 8.42
C ARG A 135 7.73 25.45 7.64
N THR A 136 8.37 25.58 6.48
CA THR A 136 8.72 24.47 5.57
C THR A 136 9.49 23.35 6.28
N SER A 137 10.49 23.70 7.10
CA SER A 137 11.25 22.71 7.86
C SER A 137 10.39 21.92 8.84
N THR A 138 9.50 22.61 9.57
CA THR A 138 8.56 21.96 10.50
C THR A 138 7.61 21.00 9.78
N ALA A 139 7.08 21.45 8.63
CA ALA A 139 6.19 20.62 7.81
C ALA A 139 6.87 19.35 7.31
N MET A 140 8.13 19.44 6.87
CA MET A 140 8.90 18.27 6.43
C MET A 140 9.12 17.25 7.58
N TRP A 141 9.47 17.72 8.78
CA TRP A 141 9.64 16.83 9.94
C TRP A 141 8.31 16.18 10.38
N ILE A 142 7.21 16.93 10.36
CA ILE A 142 5.88 16.37 10.66
C ILE A 142 5.50 15.32 9.62
N ALA A 143 5.70 15.62 8.32
CA ALA A 143 5.40 14.71 7.24
C ALA A 143 6.21 13.40 7.35
N MET A 144 7.50 13.48 7.69
CA MET A 144 8.34 12.30 7.95
C MET A 144 7.83 11.49 9.15
N GLY A 145 7.46 12.16 10.26
CA GLY A 145 6.90 11.50 11.43
C GLY A 145 5.61 10.74 11.11
N ILE A 146 4.72 11.34 10.32
CA ILE A 146 3.48 10.70 9.86
C ILE A 146 3.78 9.44 9.05
N LEU A 147 4.73 9.49 8.12
CA LEU A 147 5.10 8.33 7.30
C LEU A 147 5.71 7.19 8.14
N VAL A 148 6.54 7.50 9.13
CA VAL A 148 7.09 6.49 10.04
C VAL A 148 5.97 5.82 10.85
N VAL A 149 5.00 6.61 11.34
CA VAL A 149 3.83 6.08 12.06
C VAL A 149 2.97 5.22 11.10
N GLU A 150 2.74 5.67 9.87
CA GLU A 150 1.98 4.92 8.87
C GLU A 150 2.63 3.56 8.57
N LEU A 151 3.95 3.52 8.35
CA LEU A 151 4.69 2.27 8.18
C LEU A 151 4.58 1.35 9.39
N GLY A 152 4.66 1.91 10.60
CA GLY A 152 4.46 1.17 11.85
C GLY A 152 3.06 0.56 11.97
N VAL A 153 2.03 1.33 11.61
CA VAL A 153 0.62 0.86 11.61
C VAL A 153 0.43 -0.26 10.59
N ILE A 154 0.95 -0.10 9.36
CA ILE A 154 0.86 -1.13 8.32
C ILE A 154 1.54 -2.43 8.79
N ALA A 155 2.75 -2.32 9.35
CA ALA A 155 3.47 -3.46 9.90
C ALA A 155 2.68 -4.15 11.02
N LEU A 156 2.11 -3.39 11.95
CA LEU A 156 1.32 -3.91 13.06
C LEU A 156 0.05 -4.64 12.56
N LEU A 157 -0.65 -4.07 11.57
CA LEU A 157 -1.84 -4.68 10.98
C LEU A 157 -1.49 -5.99 10.26
N ALA A 158 -0.43 -5.99 9.43
CA ALA A 158 0.03 -7.18 8.72
C ALA A 158 0.39 -8.32 9.68
N VAL A 159 1.06 -7.99 10.77
CA VAL A 159 1.49 -8.93 11.79
C VAL A 159 0.31 -9.48 12.61
N ARG A 160 -0.67 -8.65 12.96
CA ARG A 160 -1.89 -9.10 13.64
C ARG A 160 -2.70 -10.07 12.80
N MET A 161 -2.79 -9.83 11.49
CA MET A 161 -3.48 -10.73 10.55
C MET A 161 -2.75 -12.07 10.38
N ALA A 162 -1.43 -12.09 10.51
CA ALA A 162 -0.60 -13.29 10.34
C ALA A 162 -0.58 -14.23 11.56
N GLN A 163 -1.26 -13.89 12.68
CA GLN A 163 -1.29 -14.66 13.93
C GLN A 163 0.10 -15.12 14.43
N LEU A 164 1.12 -14.33 14.14
CA LEU A 164 2.49 -14.61 14.53
C LEU A 164 2.67 -14.50 16.06
N ARG A 165 3.67 -15.19 16.61
CA ARG A 165 4.05 -15.04 18.03
C ARG A 165 4.45 -13.59 18.31
N TRP A 166 4.14 -13.08 19.49
CA TRP A 166 4.28 -11.68 19.85
C TRP A 166 5.68 -11.09 19.59
N TRP A 167 6.75 -11.84 19.75
CA TRP A 167 8.11 -11.37 19.48
C TRP A 167 8.52 -11.47 17.98
N GLN A 168 7.92 -12.33 17.17
CA GLN A 168 8.01 -12.25 15.71
C GLN A 168 7.30 -10.99 15.18
N GLN A 169 6.19 -10.62 15.83
CA GLN A 169 5.50 -9.38 15.59
C GLN A 169 6.40 -8.18 15.86
N LEU A 170 7.05 -8.17 17.02
CA LEU A 170 7.97 -7.10 17.41
C LEU A 170 9.15 -6.98 16.45
N LEU A 171 9.75 -8.11 16.06
CA LEU A 171 10.84 -8.16 15.09
C LEU A 171 10.43 -7.63 13.70
N THR A 172 9.24 -7.96 13.22
CA THR A 172 8.74 -7.49 11.91
C THR A 172 8.49 -5.97 11.94
N VAL A 173 7.83 -5.48 12.98
CA VAL A 173 7.59 -4.02 13.15
C VAL A 173 8.91 -3.27 13.30
N LEU A 174 9.83 -3.77 14.15
CA LEU A 174 11.15 -3.16 14.34
C LEU A 174 11.97 -3.19 13.06
N GLY A 175 11.90 -4.29 12.30
CA GLY A 175 12.56 -4.43 10.99
C GLY A 175 12.03 -3.42 9.97
N MET A 176 10.73 -3.23 9.87
CA MET A 176 10.12 -2.27 8.93
C MET A 176 10.40 -0.81 9.31
N VAL A 177 10.23 -0.47 10.58
CA VAL A 177 10.57 0.87 11.09
C VAL A 177 12.08 1.11 10.99
N GLY A 178 12.88 0.09 11.33
CA GLY A 178 14.35 0.13 11.20
C GLY A 178 14.80 0.31 9.76
N ALA A 179 14.17 -0.35 8.79
CA ALA A 179 14.44 -0.15 7.37
C ALA A 179 14.14 1.29 6.93
N GLY A 180 13.02 1.88 7.38
CA GLY A 180 12.69 3.28 7.12
C GLY A 180 13.73 4.23 7.69
N VAL A 181 14.09 4.04 8.96
CA VAL A 181 15.14 4.84 9.64
C VAL A 181 16.51 4.63 8.99
N LEU A 182 16.84 3.39 8.58
CA LEU A 182 18.09 3.08 7.87
C LEU A 182 18.18 3.82 6.53
N VAL A 183 17.12 3.82 5.73
CA VAL A 183 17.06 4.55 4.46
C VAL A 183 17.31 6.05 4.68
N VAL A 184 16.67 6.62 5.70
CA VAL A 184 16.91 8.02 6.10
C VAL A 184 18.36 8.21 6.55
N GLY A 185 18.88 7.33 7.42
CA GLY A 185 20.24 7.40 7.95
C GLY A 185 21.30 7.26 6.86
N ILE A 186 21.18 6.29 5.95
CA ILE A 186 22.11 6.12 4.81
C ILE A 186 22.09 7.36 3.94
N LYS A 187 20.92 7.92 3.61
CA LYS A 187 20.84 9.13 2.79
C LYS A 187 21.42 10.36 3.48
N ILE A 188 21.36 10.43 4.81
CA ILE A 188 21.96 11.52 5.57
C ILE A 188 23.49 11.34 5.69
N LEU A 189 23.99 10.09 5.78
CA LEU A 189 25.42 9.76 5.95
C LEU A 189 26.19 9.68 4.62
N ALA A 190 25.50 9.29 3.53
CA ALA A 190 26.15 9.09 2.21
C ALA A 190 26.45 10.40 1.46
N HIS A 191 26.13 11.54 2.09
CA HIS A 191 26.37 12.89 1.60
C HIS A 191 26.84 13.81 2.72
#